data_37c801efaadeb3bd150f9cfa7a5a78fb
#
_entry.id   37c801efaadeb3bd150f9cfa7a5a78fb
#
_cell.length_a   1.000
_cell.length_b   1.000
_cell.length_c   1.000
_cell.angle_alpha   90.00
_cell.angle_beta   90.00
_cell.angle_gamma   90.00
#
_symmetry.space_group_name_H-M   'P 1'
#
loop_
_entity.id
_entity.type
_entity.pdbx_description
1 polymer ?
#
loop_
_entity_poly.entity_id
_entity_poly.type
_entity_poly.pdbx_seq_one_letter_code
_entity_poly.pdbx_strand_id
1 'polypeptide(L)'
;MGIVSQGPKANVVNVRYSAFLGMLYVSNETTEAAIAAIKAQIGEEVVKQGFVGLTPDGASGRARNSLRDAGISPVSLVGELRTVRLVKRETSGGVERQYLNLGVRDADGRYFLSVDLSSKSTQMLVRKLANAVPGVETKVSMFATYGKKPGKDRAYADHGVSLVQGDSEIKGIDPQAELSPRREFALQQLRKIPGVAQAVLNAQAASIELDFHRELLEGIESKFDAFYGTTESQGAPSAV
;
A
#
# COMPACT_ATOMS: atom_id res chain seq x y z
N MET A 1 -18.21 2.17 -43.02
CA MET A 1 -18.14 1.51 -41.70
C MET A 1 -16.68 1.15 -41.47
N GLY A 2 -16.00 1.92 -40.63
CA GLY A 2 -14.62 1.68 -40.24
C GLY A 2 -14.57 0.65 -39.10
N ILE A 3 -13.90 -0.47 -39.33
CA ILE A 3 -13.58 -1.42 -38.25
C ILE A 3 -12.45 -0.79 -37.43
N VAL A 4 -12.76 -0.28 -36.24
CA VAL A 4 -11.75 0.11 -35.28
C VAL A 4 -11.15 -1.19 -34.74
N SER A 5 -9.97 -1.54 -35.21
CA SER A 5 -9.15 -2.62 -34.64
C SER A 5 -8.87 -2.24 -33.18
N GLN A 6 -9.54 -2.91 -32.24
CA GLN A 6 -9.11 -2.86 -30.86
C GLN A 6 -7.74 -3.54 -30.79
N GLY A 7 -6.69 -2.75 -30.59
CA GLY A 7 -5.37 -3.29 -30.28
C GLY A 7 -5.45 -4.29 -29.12
N PRO A 8 -4.47 -5.18 -28.95
CA PRO A 8 -4.51 -6.19 -27.91
C PRO A 8 -4.77 -5.53 -26.57
N LYS A 9 -5.84 -5.95 -25.87
CA LYS A 9 -6.16 -5.46 -24.53
C LYS A 9 -4.94 -5.74 -23.67
N ALA A 10 -4.28 -4.67 -23.20
CA ALA A 10 -3.17 -4.81 -22.27
C ALA A 10 -3.62 -5.69 -21.11
N ASN A 11 -2.83 -6.71 -20.80
CA ASN A 11 -3.12 -7.63 -19.72
C ASN A 11 -3.12 -6.85 -18.40
N VAL A 12 -4.27 -6.76 -17.74
CA VAL A 12 -4.43 -6.01 -16.50
C VAL A 12 -4.40 -6.99 -15.34
N VAL A 13 -3.42 -6.87 -14.47
CA VAL A 13 -3.23 -7.72 -13.31
C VAL A 13 -3.47 -6.92 -12.05
N ASN A 14 -4.42 -7.36 -11.24
CA ASN A 14 -4.66 -6.77 -9.92
C ASN A 14 -3.76 -7.43 -8.87
N VAL A 15 -3.11 -6.61 -8.06
CA VAL A 15 -2.26 -7.05 -6.95
C VAL A 15 -2.85 -6.50 -5.64
N ARG A 16 -2.83 -7.30 -4.60
CA ARG A 16 -3.29 -6.93 -3.27
C ARG A 16 -2.23 -7.19 -2.20
N TYR A 17 -2.30 -6.44 -1.13
CA TYR A 17 -1.54 -6.68 0.08
C TYR A 17 -2.42 -7.32 1.15
N SER A 18 -1.98 -8.43 1.71
CA SER A 18 -2.62 -9.02 2.87
C SER A 18 -1.79 -8.77 4.13
N ALA A 19 -2.32 -8.01 5.08
CA ALA A 19 -1.66 -7.77 6.35
C ALA A 19 -1.48 -9.08 7.16
N PHE A 20 -2.44 -9.99 7.11
CA PHE A 20 -2.33 -11.30 7.76
C PHE A 20 -1.24 -12.17 7.14
N LEU A 21 -1.17 -12.25 5.81
CA LEU A 21 -0.12 -12.98 5.11
C LEU A 21 1.21 -12.23 5.12
N GLY A 22 1.20 -10.90 5.30
CA GLY A 22 2.38 -10.05 5.22
C GLY A 22 3.05 -10.10 3.84
N MET A 23 2.28 -10.13 2.75
CA MET A 23 2.80 -10.21 1.39
C MET A 23 1.87 -9.59 0.37
N LEU A 24 2.44 -9.17 -0.77
CA LEU A 24 1.71 -8.90 -2.00
C LEU A 24 1.41 -10.21 -2.73
N TYR A 25 0.26 -10.28 -3.38
CA TYR A 25 -0.15 -11.42 -4.21
C TYR A 25 -1.01 -10.96 -5.40
N VAL A 26 -0.99 -11.74 -6.47
CA VAL A 26 -1.88 -11.52 -7.63
C VAL A 26 -3.30 -11.88 -7.23
N SER A 27 -4.21 -10.93 -7.35
CA SER A 27 -5.63 -11.10 -7.02
C SER A 27 -6.41 -11.57 -8.24
N ASN A 28 -6.84 -12.81 -8.21
CA ASN A 28 -7.75 -13.42 -9.15
C ASN A 28 -8.69 -14.39 -8.41
N GLU A 29 -9.68 -14.92 -9.08
CA GLU A 29 -10.70 -15.79 -8.46
C GLU A 29 -10.07 -17.00 -7.73
N THR A 30 -9.10 -17.67 -8.37
CA THR A 30 -8.42 -18.83 -7.79
C THR A 30 -7.65 -18.47 -6.53
N THR A 31 -6.88 -17.39 -6.56
CA THR A 31 -6.07 -16.93 -5.42
C THR A 31 -6.95 -16.46 -4.27
N GLU A 32 -8.01 -15.71 -4.56
CA GLU A 32 -8.93 -15.23 -3.52
C GLU A 32 -9.69 -16.40 -2.86
N ALA A 33 -10.13 -17.39 -3.64
CA ALA A 33 -10.76 -18.60 -3.11
C ALA A 33 -9.81 -19.39 -2.21
N ALA A 34 -8.55 -19.59 -2.62
CA ALA A 34 -7.54 -20.26 -1.83
C ALA A 34 -7.26 -19.53 -0.51
N ILE A 35 -7.10 -18.20 -0.56
CA ILE A 35 -6.89 -17.36 0.64
C ILE A 35 -8.11 -17.44 1.58
N ALA A 36 -9.31 -17.38 1.04
CA ALA A 36 -10.54 -17.49 1.84
C ALA A 36 -10.64 -18.86 2.55
N ALA A 37 -10.35 -19.95 1.83
CA ALA A 37 -10.34 -21.30 2.40
C ALA A 37 -9.32 -21.45 3.55
N ILE A 38 -8.09 -20.94 3.35
CA ILE A 38 -7.05 -20.97 4.37
C ILE A 38 -7.43 -20.12 5.59
N LYS A 39 -7.99 -18.93 5.39
CA LYS A 39 -8.47 -18.09 6.49
C LYS A 39 -9.59 -18.77 7.29
N ALA A 40 -10.50 -19.45 6.62
CA ALA A 40 -11.57 -20.21 7.28
C ALA A 40 -11.01 -21.37 8.14
N GLN A 41 -9.98 -22.08 7.66
CA GLN A 41 -9.31 -23.15 8.42
C GLN A 41 -8.55 -22.62 9.65
N ILE A 42 -7.93 -21.45 9.55
CA ILE A 42 -7.17 -20.83 10.65
C ILE A 42 -8.09 -20.23 11.71
N GLY A 43 -9.27 -19.78 11.29
CA GLY A 43 -10.25 -19.13 12.15
C GLY A 43 -10.14 -17.59 12.13
N GLU A 44 -11.31 -16.96 12.10
CA GLU A 44 -11.46 -15.51 11.92
C GLU A 44 -10.74 -14.69 13.01
N GLU A 45 -10.81 -15.15 14.26
CA GLU A 45 -10.20 -14.44 15.40
C GLU A 45 -8.66 -14.41 15.31
N VAL A 46 -8.04 -15.45 14.77
CA VAL A 46 -6.58 -15.48 14.53
C VAL A 46 -6.23 -14.58 13.34
N VAL A 47 -7.03 -14.59 12.28
CA VAL A 47 -6.84 -13.73 11.12
C VAL A 47 -6.96 -12.24 11.47
N LYS A 48 -7.89 -11.87 12.37
CA LYS A 48 -8.05 -10.49 12.87
C LYS A 48 -6.85 -9.98 13.67
N GLN A 49 -6.05 -10.88 14.26
CA GLN A 49 -4.81 -10.47 14.94
C GLN A 49 -3.73 -9.95 13.96
N GLY A 50 -3.93 -10.15 12.66
CA GLY A 50 -2.98 -9.77 11.63
C GLY A 50 -1.85 -10.79 11.50
N PHE A 51 -0.64 -10.32 11.19
CA PHE A 51 0.52 -11.17 10.94
C PHE A 51 1.00 -11.88 12.23
N VAL A 52 1.03 -13.21 12.22
CA VAL A 52 1.38 -14.05 13.38
C VAL A 52 2.57 -14.97 13.05
N GLY A 53 3.69 -14.37 12.63
CA GLY A 53 4.97 -15.05 12.40
C GLY A 53 5.04 -15.91 11.14
N LEU A 54 6.26 -16.09 10.65
CA LEU A 54 6.57 -16.91 9.47
C LEU A 54 7.12 -18.30 9.86
N THR A 55 7.29 -18.60 11.14
CA THR A 55 7.70 -19.93 11.59
C THR A 55 6.62 -20.97 11.24
N PRO A 56 6.96 -22.25 11.11
CA PRO A 56 5.97 -23.31 10.86
C PRO A 56 4.81 -23.32 11.86
N ASP A 57 5.04 -22.89 13.11
CA ASP A 57 4.03 -22.82 14.16
C ASP A 57 3.15 -21.55 14.08
N GLY A 58 3.63 -20.49 13.40
CA GLY A 58 2.91 -19.25 13.22
C GLY A 58 1.77 -19.37 12.20
N ALA A 59 0.60 -18.81 12.50
CA ALA A 59 -0.57 -18.90 11.64
C ALA A 59 -0.30 -18.34 10.24
N SER A 60 0.40 -17.21 10.13
CA SER A 60 0.77 -16.61 8.85
C SER A 60 1.79 -17.46 8.09
N GLY A 61 2.71 -18.12 8.79
CA GLY A 61 3.66 -19.08 8.21
C GLY A 61 2.97 -20.30 7.60
N ARG A 62 2.06 -20.92 8.35
CA ARG A 62 1.24 -22.04 7.84
C ARG A 62 0.41 -21.63 6.63
N ALA A 63 -0.24 -20.47 6.69
CA ALA A 63 -1.03 -19.94 5.59
C ALA A 63 -0.18 -19.74 4.32
N ARG A 64 1.01 -19.14 4.44
CA ARG A 64 1.94 -18.96 3.30
C ARG A 64 2.41 -20.29 2.72
N ASN A 65 2.72 -21.29 3.56
CA ASN A 65 3.12 -22.60 3.10
C ASN A 65 1.99 -23.26 2.29
N SER A 66 0.76 -23.25 2.80
CA SER A 66 -0.41 -23.78 2.08
C SER A 66 -0.66 -23.06 0.74
N LEU A 67 -0.46 -21.74 0.69
CA LEU A 67 -0.58 -20.99 -0.57
C LEU A 67 0.52 -21.37 -1.57
N ARG A 68 1.77 -21.52 -1.08
CA ARG A 68 2.89 -21.94 -1.94
C ARG A 68 2.65 -23.34 -2.51
N ASP A 69 2.12 -24.26 -1.72
CA ASP A 69 1.78 -25.62 -2.15
C ASP A 69 0.66 -25.61 -3.20
N ALA A 70 -0.20 -24.58 -3.17
CA ALA A 70 -1.21 -24.28 -4.20
C ALA A 70 -0.67 -23.44 -5.39
N GLY A 71 0.65 -23.22 -5.49
CA GLY A 71 1.29 -22.46 -6.57
C GLY A 71 1.20 -20.94 -6.42
N ILE A 72 0.75 -20.43 -5.26
CA ILE A 72 0.58 -19.00 -5.00
C ILE A 72 1.75 -18.48 -4.17
N SER A 73 2.57 -17.63 -4.76
CA SER A 73 3.77 -17.07 -4.14
C SER A 73 3.68 -15.56 -3.91
N PRO A 74 4.47 -14.99 -2.98
CA PRO A 74 4.63 -13.56 -2.84
C PRO A 74 5.14 -12.95 -4.15
N VAL A 75 4.61 -11.76 -4.48
CA VAL A 75 5.05 -11.01 -5.67
C VAL A 75 5.63 -9.66 -5.28
N SER A 76 6.36 -9.04 -6.21
CA SER A 76 6.73 -7.63 -6.20
C SER A 76 6.21 -7.00 -7.49
N LEU A 77 5.82 -5.74 -7.44
CA LEU A 77 5.51 -4.98 -8.64
C LEU A 77 6.83 -4.49 -9.24
N VAL A 78 7.10 -4.80 -10.49
CA VAL A 78 8.31 -4.35 -11.20
C VAL A 78 7.90 -3.73 -12.51
N GLY A 79 8.45 -2.57 -12.84
CA GLY A 79 8.21 -1.86 -14.08
C GLY A 79 8.17 -0.35 -13.89
N GLU A 80 7.78 0.37 -14.90
CA GLU A 80 7.63 1.82 -14.85
C GLU A 80 6.39 2.20 -14.04
N LEU A 81 6.59 3.01 -13.01
CA LEU A 81 5.50 3.53 -12.17
C LEU A 81 4.77 4.65 -12.92
N ARG A 82 3.57 4.33 -13.42
CA ARG A 82 2.76 5.20 -14.29
C ARG A 82 1.68 5.97 -13.57
N THR A 83 1.13 5.40 -12.51
CA THR A 83 -0.02 5.98 -11.81
C THR A 83 0.21 5.94 -10.33
N VAL A 84 0.03 7.08 -9.69
CA VAL A 84 -0.07 7.24 -8.24
C VAL A 84 -1.32 8.07 -7.99
N ARG A 85 -2.35 7.50 -7.36
CA ARG A 85 -3.66 8.15 -7.19
C ARG A 85 -4.19 7.98 -5.78
N LEU A 86 -4.78 9.06 -5.28
CA LEU A 86 -5.67 9.01 -4.12
C LEU A 86 -7.08 8.64 -4.59
N VAL A 87 -7.63 7.57 -4.07
CA VAL A 87 -8.99 7.12 -4.40
C VAL A 87 -9.81 7.01 -3.13
N LYS A 88 -10.99 7.61 -3.14
CA LYS A 88 -11.98 7.51 -2.07
C LYS A 88 -13.03 6.47 -2.45
N ARG A 89 -13.38 5.61 -1.52
CA ARG A 89 -14.42 4.59 -1.69
C ARG A 89 -15.29 4.54 -0.45
N GLU A 90 -16.58 4.49 -0.67
CA GLU A 90 -17.54 4.22 0.41
C GLU A 90 -17.60 2.71 0.68
N THR A 91 -17.51 2.33 1.94
CA THR A 91 -17.70 0.95 2.36
C THR A 91 -19.18 0.62 2.44
N SER A 92 -19.54 -0.66 2.49
CA SER A 92 -20.92 -1.12 2.66
C SER A 92 -21.63 -0.58 3.91
N GLY A 93 -20.86 0.00 4.85
CA GLY A 93 -21.40 0.66 6.05
C GLY A 93 -21.47 2.19 5.95
N GLY A 94 -21.34 2.80 4.75
CA GLY A 94 -21.39 4.25 4.56
C GLY A 94 -20.15 5.01 5.05
N VAL A 95 -19.07 4.30 5.39
CA VAL A 95 -17.81 4.92 5.83
C VAL A 95 -16.90 5.14 4.62
N GLU A 96 -16.54 6.41 4.36
CA GLU A 96 -15.53 6.73 3.34
C GLU A 96 -14.15 6.27 3.79
N ARG A 97 -13.47 5.53 2.93
CA ARG A 97 -12.07 5.14 3.10
C ARG A 97 -11.23 5.66 1.95
N GLN A 98 -9.99 5.96 2.26
CA GLN A 98 -9.01 6.49 1.31
C GLN A 98 -7.99 5.42 0.97
N TYR A 99 -7.68 5.29 -0.32
CA TYR A 99 -6.77 4.29 -0.84
C TYR A 99 -5.68 4.93 -1.69
N LEU A 100 -4.47 4.43 -1.55
CA LEU A 100 -3.42 4.62 -2.53
C LEU A 100 -3.62 3.59 -3.65
N ASN A 101 -3.79 4.07 -4.88
CA ASN A 101 -3.77 3.25 -6.08
C ASN A 101 -2.47 3.48 -6.82
N LEU A 102 -1.72 2.40 -7.07
CA LEU A 102 -0.53 2.39 -7.90
C LEU A 102 -0.78 1.64 -9.19
N GLY A 103 -0.33 2.20 -10.30
CA GLY A 103 -0.27 1.53 -11.59
C GLY A 103 1.18 1.42 -12.06
N VAL A 104 1.63 0.19 -12.27
CA VAL A 104 2.96 -0.14 -12.79
C VAL A 104 2.79 -0.79 -14.16
N ARG A 105 3.64 -0.43 -15.11
CA ARG A 105 3.64 -0.98 -16.47
C ARG A 105 5.01 -1.59 -16.78
N ASP A 106 4.99 -2.81 -17.29
CA ASP A 106 6.15 -3.46 -17.90
C ASP A 106 5.87 -3.85 -19.35
N ALA A 107 6.73 -4.68 -19.93
CA ALA A 107 6.58 -5.19 -21.31
C ALA A 107 5.35 -6.10 -21.45
N ASP A 108 4.96 -6.81 -20.40
CA ASP A 108 3.95 -7.86 -20.44
C ASP A 108 2.54 -7.36 -20.07
N GLY A 109 2.44 -6.22 -19.37
CA GLY A 109 1.14 -5.72 -18.96
C GLY A 109 1.12 -4.53 -18.03
N ARG A 110 -0.03 -4.38 -17.38
CA ARG A 110 -0.28 -3.33 -16.37
C ARG A 110 -0.68 -3.98 -15.07
N TYR A 111 -0.04 -3.57 -13.99
CA TYR A 111 -0.28 -4.07 -12.65
C TYR A 111 -0.87 -2.97 -11.79
N PHE A 112 -1.93 -3.26 -11.06
CA PHE A 112 -2.59 -2.32 -10.17
C PHE A 112 -2.57 -2.84 -8.73
N LEU A 113 -2.08 -2.00 -7.83
CA LEU A 113 -2.13 -2.19 -6.39
C LEU A 113 -3.04 -1.14 -5.77
N SER A 114 -4.01 -1.58 -4.97
CA SER A 114 -4.86 -0.69 -4.16
C SER A 114 -4.72 -1.04 -2.69
N VAL A 115 -4.26 -0.08 -1.87
CA VAL A 115 -3.99 -0.28 -0.44
C VAL A 115 -4.58 0.85 0.40
N ASP A 116 -5.15 0.50 1.55
CA ASP A 116 -5.80 1.44 2.48
C ASP A 116 -4.76 2.42 3.05
N LEU A 117 -5.00 3.73 2.91
CA LEU A 117 -4.11 4.80 3.35
C LEU A 117 -3.96 4.86 4.88
N SER A 118 -4.93 4.34 5.63
CA SER A 118 -4.86 4.30 7.09
C SER A 118 -3.83 3.29 7.62
N SER A 119 -3.37 2.34 6.78
CA SER A 119 -2.39 1.35 7.20
C SER A 119 -0.97 1.94 7.27
N LYS A 120 -0.21 1.58 8.30
CA LYS A 120 1.18 2.04 8.48
C LYS A 120 2.09 1.69 7.31
N SER A 121 1.92 0.50 6.72
CA SER A 121 2.69 0.09 5.54
C SER A 121 2.39 0.96 4.32
N THR A 122 1.13 1.34 4.09
CA THR A 122 0.77 2.28 3.02
C THR A 122 1.36 3.67 3.27
N GLN A 123 1.31 4.16 4.50
CA GLN A 123 1.92 5.44 4.87
C GLN A 123 3.44 5.44 4.67
N MET A 124 4.11 4.33 4.98
CA MET A 124 5.54 4.16 4.65
C MET A 124 5.79 4.19 3.15
N LEU A 125 4.92 3.56 2.35
CA LEU A 125 5.01 3.57 0.90
C LEU A 125 4.82 4.99 0.33
N VAL A 126 3.83 5.74 0.81
CA VAL A 126 3.59 7.14 0.42
C VAL A 126 4.83 8.00 0.68
N ARG A 127 5.45 7.87 1.85
CA ARG A 127 6.69 8.61 2.19
C ARG A 127 7.86 8.28 1.26
N LYS A 128 7.98 7.03 0.80
CA LYS A 128 9.00 6.64 -0.20
C LYS A 128 8.64 7.18 -1.58
N LEU A 129 7.36 7.13 -1.98
CA LEU A 129 6.88 7.65 -3.26
C LEU A 129 7.11 9.16 -3.43
N ALA A 130 7.15 9.93 -2.34
CA ALA A 130 7.49 11.35 -2.39
C ALA A 130 8.85 11.62 -3.04
N ASN A 131 9.83 10.72 -2.80
CA ASN A 131 11.18 10.79 -3.36
C ASN A 131 11.34 9.97 -4.66
N ALA A 132 10.29 9.25 -5.11
CA ALA A 132 10.35 8.49 -6.34
C ALA A 132 10.35 9.42 -7.58
N VAL A 133 11.06 9.01 -8.61
CA VAL A 133 11.14 9.72 -9.89
C VAL A 133 10.19 9.05 -10.88
N PRO A 134 9.24 9.81 -11.50
CA PRO A 134 8.41 9.29 -12.58
C PRO A 134 9.25 8.82 -13.78
N GLY A 135 8.77 7.82 -14.51
CA GLY A 135 9.46 7.30 -15.71
C GLY A 135 10.65 6.37 -15.44
N VAL A 136 11.00 6.14 -14.19
CA VAL A 136 12.09 5.21 -13.81
C VAL A 136 11.51 3.85 -13.44
N GLU A 137 12.17 2.77 -13.91
CA GLU A 137 11.81 1.42 -13.51
C GLU A 137 11.87 1.28 -11.99
N THR A 138 10.78 0.77 -11.44
CA THR A 138 10.54 0.75 -10.01
C THR A 138 10.13 -0.64 -9.57
N LYS A 139 10.74 -1.13 -8.48
CA LYS A 139 10.32 -2.35 -7.79
C LYS A 139 9.66 -1.98 -6.47
N VAL A 140 8.40 -2.37 -6.30
CA VAL A 140 7.63 -2.18 -5.06
C VAL A 140 7.42 -3.53 -4.40
N SER A 141 7.83 -3.65 -3.15
CA SER A 141 7.58 -4.83 -2.32
C SER A 141 6.97 -4.40 -0.98
N MET A 142 5.95 -5.13 -0.55
CA MET A 142 5.37 -4.99 0.79
C MET A 142 5.42 -6.35 1.48
N PHE A 143 5.91 -6.36 2.71
CA PHE A 143 6.16 -7.59 3.45
C PHE A 143 5.90 -7.40 4.94
N ALA A 144 5.82 -8.50 5.68
CA ALA A 144 5.87 -8.48 7.13
C ALA A 144 6.99 -9.38 7.62
N THR A 145 7.65 -8.93 8.68
CA THR A 145 8.63 -9.67 9.44
C THR A 145 8.14 -9.88 10.87
N TYR A 146 8.75 -10.79 11.57
CA TYR A 146 8.42 -11.08 12.95
C TYR A 146 9.70 -11.09 13.77
N GLY A 147 9.79 -10.17 14.71
CA GLY A 147 10.99 -9.97 15.50
C GLY A 147 10.72 -9.72 16.98
N LYS A 148 11.77 -9.77 17.78
CA LYS A 148 11.77 -9.33 19.18
C LYS A 148 12.48 -8.00 19.28
N LYS A 149 11.89 -7.04 19.99
CA LYS A 149 12.60 -5.81 20.36
C LYS A 149 13.56 -6.11 21.51
N PRO A 150 14.77 -5.54 21.51
CA PRO A 150 15.67 -5.64 22.64
C PRO A 150 14.96 -5.28 23.96
N GLY A 151 15.11 -6.12 24.99
CA GLY A 151 14.50 -5.92 26.29
C GLY A 151 12.98 -6.19 26.37
N LYS A 152 12.38 -6.80 25.34
CA LYS A 152 10.99 -7.24 25.36
C LYS A 152 10.89 -8.73 25.06
N ASP A 153 10.22 -9.47 25.93
CA ASP A 153 9.99 -10.91 25.72
C ASP A 153 8.96 -11.20 24.63
N ARG A 154 8.09 -10.22 24.34
CA ARG A 154 7.02 -10.41 23.36
C ARG A 154 7.49 -10.07 21.95
N ALA A 155 7.35 -11.06 21.07
CA ALA A 155 7.56 -10.86 19.64
C ALA A 155 6.45 -9.95 19.05
N TYR A 156 6.79 -9.23 17.99
CA TYR A 156 5.86 -8.32 17.31
C TYR A 156 5.95 -8.49 15.79
N ALA A 157 4.86 -8.22 15.11
CA ALA A 157 4.84 -8.12 13.66
C ALA A 157 5.29 -6.72 13.25
N ASP A 158 6.21 -6.65 12.29
CA ASP A 158 6.63 -5.42 11.65
C ASP A 158 6.35 -5.51 10.16
N HIS A 159 5.63 -4.52 9.64
CA HIS A 159 5.28 -4.44 8.23
C HIS A 159 6.23 -3.48 7.55
N GLY A 160 6.96 -3.98 6.56
CA GLY A 160 7.95 -3.24 5.80
C GLY A 160 7.50 -2.95 4.38
N VAL A 161 8.13 -1.94 3.80
CA VAL A 161 7.98 -1.57 2.40
C VAL A 161 9.36 -1.31 1.82
N SER A 162 9.66 -1.91 0.68
CA SER A 162 10.81 -1.57 -0.14
C SER A 162 10.33 -0.95 -1.46
N LEU A 163 10.93 0.17 -1.80
CA LEU A 163 10.77 0.88 -3.08
C LEU A 163 12.16 1.08 -3.65
N VAL A 164 12.45 0.43 -4.77
CA VAL A 164 13.76 0.47 -5.42
C VAL A 164 13.61 1.06 -6.80
N GLN A 165 14.46 2.01 -7.18
CA GLN A 165 14.56 2.57 -8.53
C GLN A 165 15.99 2.38 -9.03
N GLY A 166 16.14 1.71 -10.19
CA GLY A 166 17.44 1.19 -10.61
C GLY A 166 17.99 0.26 -9.52
N ASP A 167 19.23 0.51 -9.08
CA ASP A 167 19.90 -0.28 -8.04
C ASP A 167 19.79 0.33 -6.63
N SER A 168 19.01 1.40 -6.47
CA SER A 168 18.97 2.17 -5.22
C SER A 168 17.62 2.08 -4.52
N GLU A 169 17.66 1.75 -3.22
CA GLU A 169 16.46 1.83 -2.39
C GLU A 169 16.12 3.29 -2.08
N ILE A 170 14.88 3.67 -2.39
CA ILE A 170 14.35 5.00 -2.12
C ILE A 170 14.02 5.11 -0.62
N LYS A 171 14.68 6.06 0.03
CA LYS A 171 14.37 6.40 1.43
C LYS A 171 13.09 7.22 1.49
N GLY A 172 12.26 6.94 2.49
CA GLY A 172 11.09 7.77 2.77
C GLY A 172 11.47 9.11 3.38
N ILE A 173 10.64 10.12 3.18
CA ILE A 173 10.77 11.39 3.93
C ILE A 173 10.56 11.14 5.42
N ASP A 174 11.23 11.91 6.27
CA ASP A 174 10.97 11.92 7.70
C ASP A 174 9.73 12.79 8.00
N PRO A 175 8.64 12.23 8.49
CA PRO A 175 7.43 12.99 8.74
C PRO A 175 7.51 13.83 10.04
N GLN A 176 8.48 13.60 10.92
CA GLN A 176 8.49 14.16 12.28
C GLN A 176 8.54 15.69 12.29
N ALA A 177 9.28 16.29 11.37
CA ALA A 177 9.39 17.75 11.29
C ALA A 177 8.03 18.44 11.12
N GLU A 178 7.10 17.83 10.37
CA GLU A 178 5.77 18.39 10.11
C GLU A 178 4.69 17.81 11.03
N LEU A 179 4.73 16.50 11.29
CA LEU A 179 3.71 15.82 12.10
C LEU A 179 3.78 16.17 13.58
N SER A 180 4.99 16.31 14.15
CA SER A 180 5.14 16.57 15.58
C SER A 180 4.49 17.88 15.99
N PRO A 181 4.74 19.03 15.33
CA PRO A 181 4.07 20.30 15.67
C PRO A 181 2.54 20.24 15.48
N ARG A 182 2.05 19.63 14.38
CA ARG A 182 0.61 19.48 14.12
C ARG A 182 -0.09 18.68 15.23
N ARG A 183 0.53 17.55 15.63
CA ARG A 183 0.02 16.70 16.72
C ARG A 183 0.03 17.40 18.05
N GLU A 184 1.16 18.03 18.40
CA GLU A 184 1.30 18.70 19.68
C GLU A 184 0.28 19.80 19.85
N PHE A 185 0.11 20.67 18.87
CA PHE A 185 -0.89 21.72 18.87
C PHE A 185 -2.31 21.19 19.09
N ALA A 186 -2.73 20.20 18.29
CA ALA A 186 -4.08 19.65 18.38
C ALA A 186 -4.32 18.92 19.72
N LEU A 187 -3.35 18.12 20.18
CA LEU A 187 -3.48 17.39 21.43
C LEU A 187 -3.46 18.32 22.65
N GLN A 188 -2.71 19.42 22.62
CA GLN A 188 -2.75 20.43 23.67
C GLN A 188 -4.12 21.09 23.81
N GLN A 189 -4.82 21.37 22.70
CA GLN A 189 -6.17 21.91 22.76
C GLN A 189 -7.17 20.91 23.38
N LEU A 190 -7.10 19.66 22.99
CA LEU A 190 -7.96 18.61 23.54
C LEU A 190 -7.70 18.35 25.04
N ARG A 191 -6.44 18.37 25.47
CA ARG A 191 -6.07 18.18 26.91
C ARG A 191 -6.58 19.25 27.82
N LYS A 192 -6.95 20.44 27.33
CA LYS A 192 -7.61 21.50 28.10
C LYS A 192 -9.06 21.15 28.45
N ILE A 193 -9.66 20.18 27.80
CA ILE A 193 -11.03 19.73 28.04
C ILE A 193 -10.99 18.76 29.24
N PRO A 194 -11.66 19.07 30.37
CA PRO A 194 -11.70 18.15 31.52
C PRO A 194 -12.33 16.80 31.13
N GLY A 195 -11.67 15.70 31.54
CA GLY A 195 -12.22 14.34 31.33
C GLY A 195 -12.10 13.78 29.93
N VAL A 196 -11.33 14.43 29.04
CA VAL A 196 -11.12 13.86 27.70
C VAL A 196 -10.49 12.47 27.77
N ALA A 197 -11.14 11.48 27.13
CA ALA A 197 -10.66 10.12 27.13
C ALA A 197 -9.41 9.94 26.26
N GLN A 198 -8.48 9.06 26.68
CA GLN A 198 -7.27 8.74 25.89
C GLN A 198 -7.60 8.26 24.48
N ALA A 199 -8.73 7.56 24.30
CA ALA A 199 -9.19 7.11 23.00
C ALA A 199 -9.44 8.27 22.02
N VAL A 200 -9.97 9.41 22.50
CA VAL A 200 -10.19 10.62 21.69
C VAL A 200 -8.85 11.23 21.26
N LEU A 201 -7.87 11.29 22.17
CA LEU A 201 -6.53 11.78 21.86
C LEU A 201 -5.85 10.90 20.81
N ASN A 202 -5.98 9.58 20.93
CA ASN A 202 -5.42 8.64 19.97
C ASN A 202 -6.10 8.74 18.59
N ALA A 203 -7.43 8.89 18.55
CA ALA A 203 -8.18 9.09 17.32
C ALA A 203 -7.76 10.39 16.62
N GLN A 204 -7.62 11.48 17.35
CA GLN A 204 -7.14 12.75 16.80
C GLN A 204 -5.72 12.65 16.25
N ALA A 205 -4.82 11.99 16.96
CA ALA A 205 -3.45 11.77 16.48
C ALA A 205 -3.42 10.95 15.19
N ALA A 206 -4.26 9.91 15.09
CA ALA A 206 -4.39 9.09 13.89
C ALA A 206 -4.99 9.88 12.72
N SER A 207 -5.98 10.75 12.96
CA SER A 207 -6.56 11.63 11.93
C SER A 207 -5.51 12.58 11.35
N ILE A 208 -4.71 13.23 12.19
CA ILE A 208 -3.65 14.14 11.76
C ILE A 208 -2.61 13.40 10.91
N GLU A 209 -2.26 12.17 11.28
CA GLU A 209 -1.33 11.34 10.52
C GLU A 209 -1.91 10.95 9.15
N LEU A 210 -3.20 10.61 9.09
CA LEU A 210 -3.90 10.30 7.86
C LEU A 210 -3.97 11.53 6.93
N ASP A 211 -4.32 12.69 7.48
CA ASP A 211 -4.40 13.95 6.73
C ASP A 211 -3.05 14.34 6.14
N PHE A 212 -1.96 14.23 6.90
CA PHE A 212 -0.61 14.45 6.40
C PHE A 212 -0.28 13.53 5.21
N HIS A 213 -0.55 12.24 5.31
CA HIS A 213 -0.25 11.30 4.22
C HIS A 213 -1.17 11.49 3.02
N ARG A 214 -2.40 11.97 3.23
CA ARG A 214 -3.29 12.36 2.14
C ARG A 214 -2.73 13.56 1.38
N GLU A 215 -2.37 14.65 2.06
CA GLU A 215 -1.78 15.85 1.47
C GLU A 215 -0.49 15.52 0.69
N LEU A 216 0.36 14.67 1.27
CA LEU A 216 1.57 14.20 0.62
C LEU A 216 1.26 13.40 -0.65
N LEU A 217 0.26 12.52 -0.62
CA LEU A 217 -0.15 11.71 -1.76
C LEU A 217 -0.75 12.57 -2.88
N GLU A 218 -1.54 13.59 -2.57
CA GLU A 218 -2.06 14.56 -3.53
C GLU A 218 -0.93 15.32 -4.24
N GLY A 219 0.12 15.69 -3.51
CA GLY A 219 1.33 16.30 -4.10
C GLY A 219 2.09 15.34 -5.02
N ILE A 220 2.20 14.07 -4.65
CA ILE A 220 2.83 13.03 -5.49
C ILE A 220 1.99 12.79 -6.75
N GLU A 221 0.66 12.68 -6.64
CA GLU A 221 -0.25 12.55 -7.76
C GLU A 221 -0.04 13.68 -8.77
N SER A 222 -0.03 14.93 -8.30
CA SER A 222 0.21 16.10 -9.14
C SER A 222 1.56 16.06 -9.86
N LYS A 223 2.63 15.59 -9.18
CA LYS A 223 3.96 15.41 -9.77
C LYS A 223 3.96 14.38 -10.91
N PHE A 224 3.27 13.26 -10.72
CA PHE A 224 3.18 12.21 -11.72
C PHE A 224 2.33 12.65 -12.92
N ASP A 225 1.22 13.34 -12.67
CA ASP A 225 0.36 13.88 -13.72
C ASP A 225 1.08 14.93 -14.57
N ALA A 226 1.84 15.83 -13.95
CA ALA A 226 2.65 16.82 -14.67
C ALA A 226 3.69 16.14 -15.57
N PHE A 227 4.34 15.08 -15.10
CA PHE A 227 5.35 14.36 -15.88
C PHE A 227 4.74 13.64 -17.08
N TYR A 228 3.66 12.89 -16.90
CA TYR A 228 3.05 12.10 -17.98
C TYR A 228 2.16 12.94 -18.89
N GLY A 229 1.50 13.98 -18.39
CA GLY A 229 0.71 14.89 -19.20
C GLY A 229 1.57 15.69 -20.22
N THR A 230 2.79 16.06 -19.85
CA THR A 230 3.74 16.70 -20.77
C THR A 230 4.31 15.72 -21.80
N THR A 231 4.51 14.46 -21.44
CA THR A 231 5.07 13.44 -22.33
C THR A 231 4.06 13.01 -23.41
N GLU A 232 2.78 12.92 -23.07
CA GLU A 232 1.73 12.59 -24.05
C GLU A 232 1.48 13.72 -25.06
N SER A 233 1.63 14.99 -24.66
CA SER A 233 1.48 16.14 -25.55
C SER A 233 2.66 16.33 -26.52
N GLN A 234 3.85 15.81 -26.21
CA GLN A 234 5.02 15.86 -27.10
C GLN A 234 5.07 14.70 -28.11
N GLY A 235 4.26 13.65 -27.91
CA GLY A 235 4.22 12.46 -28.77
C GLY A 235 3.16 12.46 -29.87
N ALA A 236 2.35 13.52 -29.99
CA ALA A 236 1.40 13.64 -31.09
C ALA A 236 2.14 14.15 -32.34
N PRO A 237 2.31 13.36 -33.43
CA PRO A 237 2.85 13.88 -34.67
C PRO A 237 1.89 14.97 -35.19
N SER A 238 2.42 16.17 -35.42
CA SER A 238 1.70 17.20 -36.15
C SER A 238 1.33 16.62 -37.50
N ALA A 239 0.03 16.36 -37.70
CA ALA A 239 -0.49 16.07 -39.02
C ALA A 239 -0.30 17.32 -39.91
N VAL A 240 0.61 17.20 -40.87
CA VAL A 240 0.76 18.10 -42.00
C VAL A 240 -0.10 17.57 -43.14
#